data_039fb82508ca1b234fdbb4b58a0c2624
#
_entry.id   039fb82508ca1b234fdbb4b58a0c2624
#
_cell.length_a   1.000
_cell.length_b   1.000
_cell.length_c   1.000
_cell.angle_alpha   90.00
_cell.angle_beta   90.00
_cell.angle_gamma   90.00
#
_symmetry.space_group_name_H-M   'P 1'
#
loop_
_entity.id
_entity.type
_entity.pdbx_description
1 polymer ?
#
loop_
_entity_poly.entity_id
_entity_poly.type
_entity_poly.pdbx_seq_one_letter_code
_entity_poly.pdbx_strand_id
1 'polypeptide(L)'
;MSTSYAQLDAWIDAHFDEQVKFLQELIRVPTDTPPGNNTPHALRAAELIEAMGLPVEKHEVPQAAVQAAGLESITNLVARRHYGSGGRTIALNAHGDVVPPGEGWTKNPYGGEVEAGKIYGRAAAVSKCDFSTFTFAVRALEAVAKPKQGGIELVFTYDEEFGGEVGPAWLLENKIIHPDLVIAAGFSYQVITAHNGCLQMELTVHGKMAHAAVPHTGIDALQGVNRILTALYAQNALYKNITSKVEGITHPYLNVGFISGGTNTNVVPGKVTLKLDRRMIPEEDPVAVEASIRSVIAAAVADFNQGRADDGIHVDVRRMLLSKALKPLPGNQPLAEALRRNATELFKEPIPACGTPLYTDVRIFGEAGIPGVLYGAGPRTVLESHAKRADERLDLEDLRRATKVIARSLHDLLG
;
A
#
# COMPACT_ATOMS: atom_id res chain seq x y z
N MET A 1 10.84 29.35 -16.23
CA MET A 1 10.09 28.15 -16.61
C MET A 1 10.44 27.78 -18.05
N SER A 2 10.65 26.50 -18.35
CA SER A 2 10.74 26.01 -19.72
C SER A 2 9.41 26.27 -20.45
N THR A 3 9.45 26.61 -21.75
CA THR A 3 8.23 26.77 -22.58
C THR A 3 7.36 25.50 -22.51
N SER A 4 7.99 24.31 -22.48
CA SER A 4 7.31 23.02 -22.35
C SER A 4 6.53 22.87 -21.02
N TYR A 5 7.07 23.31 -19.90
CA TYR A 5 6.39 23.26 -18.62
C TYR A 5 5.12 24.11 -18.60
N ALA A 6 5.21 25.36 -19.11
CA ALA A 6 4.04 26.22 -19.18
C ALA A 6 2.92 25.62 -20.06
N GLN A 7 3.31 24.96 -21.15
CA GLN A 7 2.35 24.30 -22.05
C GLN A 7 1.72 23.05 -21.40
N LEU A 8 2.51 22.21 -20.68
CA LEU A 8 2.01 21.06 -19.92
C LEU A 8 1.01 21.50 -18.85
N ASP A 9 1.36 22.53 -18.09
CA ASP A 9 0.48 23.07 -17.05
C ASP A 9 -0.83 23.60 -17.62
N ALA A 10 -0.75 24.38 -18.71
CA ALA A 10 -1.92 24.93 -19.36
C ALA A 10 -2.85 23.85 -19.94
N TRP A 11 -2.26 22.78 -20.48
CA TRP A 11 -3.05 21.65 -20.97
C TRP A 11 -3.79 20.94 -19.82
N ILE A 12 -3.11 20.68 -18.70
CA ILE A 12 -3.72 20.06 -17.51
C ILE A 12 -4.83 20.96 -16.95
N ASP A 13 -4.60 22.26 -16.84
CA ASP A 13 -5.60 23.22 -16.37
C ASP A 13 -6.85 23.22 -17.26
N ALA A 14 -6.67 23.16 -18.59
CA ALA A 14 -7.76 23.12 -19.55
C ALA A 14 -8.59 21.81 -19.52
N HIS A 15 -7.99 20.70 -19.06
CA HIS A 15 -8.65 19.38 -19.00
C HIS A 15 -8.97 18.94 -17.56
N PHE A 16 -8.85 19.84 -16.58
CA PHE A 16 -8.98 19.46 -15.18
C PHE A 16 -10.39 18.99 -14.80
N ASP A 17 -11.43 19.60 -15.38
CA ASP A 17 -12.82 19.18 -15.15
C ASP A 17 -13.08 17.76 -15.72
N GLU A 18 -12.42 17.41 -16.84
CA GLU A 18 -12.46 16.05 -17.39
C GLU A 18 -11.76 15.07 -16.45
N GLN A 19 -10.61 15.47 -15.89
CA GLN A 19 -9.86 14.70 -14.90
C GLN A 19 -10.68 14.42 -13.63
N VAL A 20 -11.36 15.42 -13.10
CA VAL A 20 -12.23 15.26 -11.92
C VAL A 20 -13.38 14.30 -12.22
N LYS A 21 -14.04 14.43 -13.39
CA LYS A 21 -15.10 13.52 -13.82
C LYS A 21 -14.62 12.08 -13.94
N PHE A 22 -13.41 11.88 -14.52
CA PHE A 22 -12.80 10.56 -14.60
C PHE A 22 -12.62 9.94 -13.21
N LEU A 23 -12.10 10.69 -12.24
CA LEU A 23 -11.95 10.22 -10.86
C LEU A 23 -13.32 9.91 -10.22
N GLN A 24 -14.35 10.72 -10.45
CA GLN A 24 -15.71 10.46 -9.97
C GLN A 24 -16.24 9.11 -10.49
N GLU A 25 -16.05 8.81 -11.77
CA GLU A 25 -16.47 7.54 -12.37
C GLU A 25 -15.75 6.34 -11.74
N LEU A 26 -14.46 6.49 -11.42
CA LEU A 26 -13.70 5.44 -10.74
C LEU A 26 -14.19 5.22 -9.28
N ILE A 27 -14.48 6.31 -8.55
CA ILE A 27 -15.00 6.21 -7.17
C ILE A 27 -16.35 5.49 -7.13
N ARG A 28 -17.20 5.70 -8.13
CA ARG A 28 -18.56 5.13 -8.21
C ARG A 28 -18.59 3.61 -8.32
N VAL A 29 -17.51 2.97 -8.71
CA VAL A 29 -17.42 1.52 -8.77
C VAL A 29 -16.68 1.01 -7.53
N PRO A 30 -17.38 0.31 -6.61
CA PRO A 30 -16.78 -0.25 -5.40
C PRO A 30 -15.66 -1.25 -5.69
N THR A 31 -14.65 -1.25 -4.85
CA THR A 31 -13.52 -2.20 -4.87
C THR A 31 -13.16 -2.67 -3.47
N ASP A 32 -14.19 -2.90 -2.67
CA ASP A 32 -14.02 -3.30 -1.27
C ASP A 32 -13.24 -4.62 -1.17
N THR A 33 -12.16 -4.57 -0.44
CA THR A 33 -11.26 -5.71 -0.27
C THR A 33 -11.00 -5.89 1.23
N PRO A 34 -11.53 -6.97 1.87
CA PRO A 34 -12.38 -8.01 1.29
C PRO A 34 -13.78 -7.52 0.86
N PRO A 35 -14.52 -8.24 -0.05
CA PRO A 35 -14.18 -9.54 -0.63
C PRO A 35 -13.23 -9.49 -1.83
N GLY A 36 -12.95 -8.31 -2.41
CA GLY A 36 -12.03 -8.18 -3.53
C GLY A 36 -12.62 -8.61 -4.87
N ASN A 37 -13.88 -8.24 -5.15
CA ASN A 37 -14.46 -8.35 -6.49
C ASN A 37 -14.11 -7.11 -7.31
N ASN A 38 -12.88 -7.05 -7.83
CA ASN A 38 -12.29 -5.84 -8.38
C ASN A 38 -12.36 -5.74 -9.93
N THR A 39 -12.65 -6.83 -10.63
CA THR A 39 -12.79 -6.87 -12.10
C THR A 39 -13.81 -5.84 -12.65
N PRO A 40 -14.98 -5.59 -12.04
CA PRO A 40 -15.90 -4.58 -12.55
C PRO A 40 -15.32 -3.16 -12.63
N HIS A 41 -14.54 -2.76 -11.62
CA HIS A 41 -13.83 -1.49 -11.63
C HIS A 41 -12.72 -1.47 -12.69
N ALA A 42 -11.96 -2.54 -12.82
CA ALA A 42 -10.92 -2.63 -13.84
C ALA A 42 -11.48 -2.46 -15.25
N LEU A 43 -12.60 -3.13 -15.56
CA LEU A 43 -13.26 -2.99 -16.85
C LEU A 43 -13.78 -1.56 -17.09
N ARG A 44 -14.36 -0.92 -16.06
CA ARG A 44 -14.81 0.48 -16.17
C ARG A 44 -13.63 1.44 -16.36
N ALA A 45 -12.55 1.25 -15.61
CA ALA A 45 -11.34 2.06 -15.77
C ALA A 45 -10.74 1.91 -17.18
N ALA A 46 -10.66 0.68 -17.69
CA ALA A 46 -10.18 0.41 -19.04
C ALA A 46 -11.05 1.11 -20.10
N GLU A 47 -12.38 1.00 -20.01
CA GLU A 47 -13.32 1.68 -20.91
C GLU A 47 -13.09 3.19 -20.96
N LEU A 48 -12.95 3.80 -19.77
CA LEU A 48 -12.72 5.25 -19.67
C LEU A 48 -11.37 5.68 -20.25
N ILE A 49 -10.32 4.90 -20.02
CA ILE A 49 -8.96 5.16 -20.54
C ILE A 49 -8.92 4.96 -22.06
N GLU A 50 -9.56 3.89 -22.57
CA GLU A 50 -9.67 3.62 -24.01
C GLU A 50 -10.44 4.72 -24.75
N ALA A 51 -11.51 5.26 -24.14
CA ALA A 51 -12.26 6.39 -24.68
C ALA A 51 -11.42 7.67 -24.82
N MET A 52 -10.33 7.80 -24.06
CA MET A 52 -9.34 8.88 -24.17
C MET A 52 -8.23 8.60 -25.18
N GLY A 53 -8.30 7.51 -25.95
CA GLY A 53 -7.31 7.14 -26.98
C GLY A 53 -6.08 6.40 -26.47
N LEU A 54 -6.10 5.87 -25.25
CA LEU A 54 -5.03 5.06 -24.68
C LEU A 54 -5.46 3.59 -24.66
N PRO A 55 -5.00 2.72 -25.58
CA PRO A 55 -5.32 1.29 -25.56
C PRO A 55 -4.91 0.62 -24.24
N VAL A 56 -5.77 -0.22 -23.70
CA VAL A 56 -5.57 -0.89 -22.41
C VAL A 56 -5.58 -2.41 -22.57
N GLU A 57 -4.52 -3.05 -22.15
CA GLU A 57 -4.46 -4.50 -22.02
C GLU A 57 -5.10 -4.89 -20.68
N LYS A 58 -5.96 -5.90 -20.73
CA LYS A 58 -6.71 -6.42 -19.58
C LYS A 58 -6.14 -7.82 -19.26
N HIS A 59 -5.44 -7.92 -18.14
CA HIS A 59 -4.78 -9.14 -17.71
C HIS A 59 -5.56 -9.78 -16.56
N GLU A 60 -6.47 -10.69 -16.90
CA GLU A 60 -7.22 -11.48 -15.93
C GLU A 60 -6.32 -12.47 -15.22
N VAL A 61 -6.30 -12.40 -13.89
CA VAL A 61 -5.52 -13.33 -13.06
C VAL A 61 -6.26 -14.65 -12.94
N PRO A 62 -5.57 -15.81 -13.07
CA PRO A 62 -6.20 -17.11 -12.94
C PRO A 62 -6.95 -17.27 -11.62
N GLN A 63 -8.19 -17.77 -11.69
CA GLN A 63 -9.10 -17.84 -10.54
C GLN A 63 -8.50 -18.58 -9.33
N ALA A 64 -7.69 -19.61 -9.57
CA ALA A 64 -7.02 -20.35 -8.50
C ALA A 64 -6.02 -19.48 -7.71
N ALA A 65 -5.30 -18.58 -8.39
CA ALA A 65 -4.39 -17.63 -7.74
C ALA A 65 -5.16 -16.55 -6.96
N VAL A 66 -6.25 -16.03 -7.54
CA VAL A 66 -7.13 -15.05 -6.89
C VAL A 66 -7.73 -15.62 -5.60
N GLN A 67 -8.24 -16.85 -5.64
CA GLN A 67 -8.80 -17.54 -4.46
C GLN A 67 -7.74 -17.85 -3.41
N ALA A 68 -6.53 -18.23 -3.84
CA ALA A 68 -5.41 -18.45 -2.90
C ALA A 68 -4.99 -17.18 -2.18
N ALA A 69 -5.15 -16.01 -2.81
CA ALA A 69 -4.95 -14.70 -2.19
C ALA A 69 -6.14 -14.26 -1.31
N GLY A 70 -7.24 -15.02 -1.27
CA GLY A 70 -8.44 -14.70 -0.49
C GLY A 70 -9.35 -13.65 -1.14
N LEU A 71 -9.30 -13.51 -2.47
CA LEU A 71 -10.01 -12.52 -3.27
C LEU A 71 -11.03 -13.20 -4.20
N GLU A 72 -11.97 -12.43 -4.79
CA GLU A 72 -13.01 -12.96 -5.68
C GLU A 72 -12.67 -12.81 -7.16
N SER A 73 -12.21 -11.64 -7.59
CA SER A 73 -11.86 -11.38 -8.99
C SER A 73 -10.82 -10.29 -9.13
N ILE A 74 -9.79 -10.51 -9.96
CA ILE A 74 -8.73 -9.55 -10.26
C ILE A 74 -8.47 -9.50 -11.76
N THR A 75 -8.51 -8.30 -12.32
CA THR A 75 -8.04 -7.99 -13.68
C THR A 75 -7.10 -6.80 -13.59
N ASN A 76 -5.80 -7.04 -13.80
CA ASN A 76 -4.82 -5.96 -13.85
C ASN A 76 -4.85 -5.27 -15.22
N LEU A 77 -4.56 -3.97 -15.24
CA LEU A 77 -4.59 -3.16 -16.45
C LEU A 77 -3.18 -2.66 -16.79
N VAL A 78 -2.81 -2.74 -18.06
CA VAL A 78 -1.56 -2.17 -18.56
C VAL A 78 -1.85 -1.36 -19.82
N ALA A 79 -1.52 -0.06 -19.81
CA ALA A 79 -1.57 0.77 -21.01
C ALA A 79 -0.15 1.21 -21.37
N ARG A 80 0.32 0.82 -22.57
CA ARG A 80 1.70 1.05 -22.99
C ARG A 80 1.81 2.16 -24.02
N ARG A 81 2.84 2.98 -23.84
CA ARG A 81 3.25 3.99 -24.81
C ARG A 81 4.72 3.84 -25.12
N HIS A 82 5.04 3.72 -26.39
CA HIS A 82 6.42 3.65 -26.88
C HIS A 82 6.75 4.88 -27.74
N TYR A 83 7.93 5.42 -27.51
CA TYR A 83 8.41 6.65 -28.15
C TYR A 83 9.75 6.36 -28.83
N GLY A 84 9.73 6.08 -30.14
CA GLY A 84 10.95 5.79 -30.90
C GLY A 84 11.69 4.53 -30.42
N SER A 85 12.97 4.44 -30.74
CA SER A 85 13.85 3.33 -30.35
C SER A 85 14.79 3.73 -29.22
N GLY A 86 15.03 2.82 -28.27
CA GLY A 86 15.89 3.06 -27.11
C GLY A 86 15.20 3.88 -26.00
N GLY A 87 15.99 4.39 -25.07
CA GLY A 87 15.48 5.08 -23.89
C GLY A 87 15.01 4.12 -22.79
N ARG A 88 14.51 4.67 -21.68
CA ARG A 88 14.00 3.92 -20.52
C ARG A 88 12.49 3.80 -20.56
N THR A 89 11.96 2.72 -20.02
CA THR A 89 10.53 2.55 -19.76
C THR A 89 10.23 2.86 -18.29
N ILE A 90 9.29 3.76 -18.06
CA ILE A 90 8.85 4.17 -16.72
C ILE A 90 7.46 3.59 -16.47
N ALA A 91 7.30 2.74 -15.45
CA ALA A 91 5.99 2.33 -14.96
C ALA A 91 5.40 3.41 -14.04
N LEU A 92 4.11 3.67 -14.20
CA LEU A 92 3.28 4.46 -13.29
C LEU A 92 2.28 3.49 -12.65
N ASN A 93 2.54 3.08 -11.41
CA ASN A 93 1.75 2.05 -10.72
C ASN A 93 0.82 2.65 -9.68
N ALA A 94 -0.45 2.29 -9.75
CA ALA A 94 -1.46 2.62 -8.75
C ALA A 94 -2.39 1.43 -8.50
N HIS A 95 -2.96 1.36 -7.28
CA HIS A 95 -3.90 0.30 -6.93
C HIS A 95 -5.33 0.82 -6.85
N GLY A 96 -6.28 -0.02 -7.27
CA GLY A 96 -7.71 0.32 -7.26
C GLY A 96 -8.50 -0.32 -6.12
N ASP A 97 -7.95 -1.37 -5.49
CA ASP A 97 -8.56 -2.02 -4.32
C ASP A 97 -8.46 -1.13 -3.09
N VAL A 98 -9.44 -1.27 -2.19
CA VAL A 98 -9.55 -0.44 -0.98
C VAL A 98 -10.20 -1.23 0.15
N VAL A 99 -9.94 -0.82 1.39
CA VAL A 99 -10.67 -1.34 2.55
C VAL A 99 -12.16 -0.92 2.48
N PRO A 100 -13.09 -1.74 2.97
CA PRO A 100 -14.51 -1.38 3.05
C PRO A 100 -14.73 -0.03 3.74
N PRO A 101 -15.78 0.74 3.37
CA PRO A 101 -15.99 2.10 3.88
C PRO A 101 -16.19 2.17 5.40
N GLY A 102 -16.76 1.12 6.03
CA GLY A 102 -17.11 1.16 7.43
C GLY A 102 -18.29 2.08 7.71
N GLU A 103 -18.44 2.48 8.97
CA GLU A 103 -19.55 3.30 9.46
C GLU A 103 -19.17 4.79 9.62
N GLY A 104 -20.18 5.64 9.82
CA GLY A 104 -19.99 7.05 10.19
C GLY A 104 -19.86 8.02 9.01
N TRP A 105 -20.09 7.58 7.77
CA TRP A 105 -20.10 8.46 6.60
C TRP A 105 -21.27 9.44 6.62
N THR A 106 -20.98 10.72 6.33
CA THR A 106 -21.98 11.75 6.09
C THR A 106 -22.25 11.95 4.59
N LYS A 107 -21.31 11.53 3.74
CA LYS A 107 -21.36 11.49 2.29
C LYS A 107 -21.58 10.07 1.78
N ASN A 108 -21.99 9.91 0.53
CA ASN A 108 -21.99 8.59 -0.10
C ASN A 108 -20.54 8.15 -0.36
N PRO A 109 -20.07 7.04 0.21
CA PRO A 109 -18.68 6.57 0.01
C PRO A 109 -18.35 6.26 -1.46
N TYR A 110 -19.33 6.05 -2.30
CA TYR A 110 -19.17 5.84 -3.75
C TYR A 110 -19.83 6.93 -4.59
N GLY A 111 -20.08 8.11 -4.01
CA GLY A 111 -20.73 9.23 -4.73
C GLY A 111 -19.76 10.03 -5.59
N GLY A 112 -18.53 10.18 -5.15
CA GLY A 112 -17.58 11.09 -5.79
C GLY A 112 -18.02 12.55 -5.72
N GLU A 113 -18.69 12.95 -4.63
CA GLU A 113 -19.23 14.28 -4.45
C GLU A 113 -18.09 15.31 -4.35
N VAL A 114 -18.28 16.46 -5.02
CA VAL A 114 -17.35 17.58 -4.94
C VAL A 114 -18.00 18.70 -4.11
N GLU A 115 -17.33 19.10 -3.02
CA GLU A 115 -17.76 20.16 -2.16
C GLU A 115 -16.55 20.93 -1.61
N ALA A 116 -16.62 22.26 -1.59
CA ALA A 116 -15.59 23.14 -1.08
C ALA A 116 -14.17 22.83 -1.61
N GLY A 117 -14.04 22.51 -2.91
CA GLY A 117 -12.76 22.20 -3.56
C GLY A 117 -12.19 20.82 -3.24
N LYS A 118 -12.96 19.95 -2.63
CA LYS A 118 -12.58 18.57 -2.29
C LYS A 118 -13.51 17.57 -2.96
N ILE A 119 -12.97 16.41 -3.37
CA ILE A 119 -13.74 15.25 -3.81
C ILE A 119 -13.82 14.24 -2.66
N TYR A 120 -15.02 13.73 -2.40
CA TYR A 120 -15.30 12.79 -1.32
C TYR A 120 -15.59 11.41 -1.87
N GLY A 121 -15.08 10.38 -1.22
CA GLY A 121 -15.37 8.99 -1.54
C GLY A 121 -14.28 8.03 -1.07
N ARG A 122 -14.63 6.76 -0.94
CA ARG A 122 -13.66 5.71 -0.64
C ARG A 122 -12.66 5.59 -1.80
N ALA A 123 -11.36 5.57 -1.51
CA ALA A 123 -10.25 5.63 -2.43
C ALA A 123 -10.06 6.98 -3.17
N ALA A 124 -10.79 8.03 -2.80
CA ALA A 124 -10.57 9.36 -3.36
C ALA A 124 -9.16 9.87 -3.10
N ALA A 125 -8.59 9.54 -1.93
CA ALA A 125 -7.25 9.96 -1.52
C ALA A 125 -6.18 8.88 -1.68
N VAL A 126 -6.57 7.59 -1.69
CA VAL A 126 -5.65 6.44 -1.82
C VAL A 126 -6.38 5.25 -2.46
N SER A 127 -6.13 4.80 -3.68
CA SER A 127 -5.22 5.43 -4.64
C SER A 127 -5.88 5.62 -6.02
N LYS A 128 -7.25 5.65 -6.11
CA LYS A 128 -7.94 5.92 -7.38
C LYS A 128 -7.62 7.31 -7.94
N CYS A 129 -7.24 8.28 -7.08
CA CYS A 129 -6.72 9.57 -7.52
C CYS A 129 -5.48 9.42 -8.42
N ASP A 130 -4.64 8.43 -8.18
CA ASP A 130 -3.41 8.24 -8.96
C ASP A 130 -3.66 7.55 -10.30
N PHE A 131 -4.74 6.78 -10.47
CA PHE A 131 -5.24 6.43 -11.82
C PHE A 131 -5.48 7.69 -12.64
N SER A 132 -6.15 8.68 -12.03
CA SER A 132 -6.46 9.96 -12.65
C SER A 132 -5.20 10.78 -12.90
N THR A 133 -4.33 10.93 -11.91
CA THR A 133 -3.06 11.67 -12.00
C THR A 133 -2.18 11.13 -13.11
N PHE A 134 -1.94 9.83 -13.14
CA PHE A 134 -1.03 9.21 -14.09
C PHE A 134 -1.60 9.22 -15.52
N THR A 135 -2.88 8.93 -15.69
CA THR A 135 -3.53 8.97 -17.01
C THR A 135 -3.48 10.37 -17.62
N PHE A 136 -3.83 11.41 -16.86
CA PHE A 136 -3.86 12.78 -17.38
C PHE A 136 -2.46 13.37 -17.54
N ALA A 137 -1.48 12.97 -16.73
CA ALA A 137 -0.07 13.35 -16.95
C ALA A 137 0.48 12.80 -18.26
N VAL A 138 0.18 11.53 -18.59
CA VAL A 138 0.60 10.92 -19.87
C VAL A 138 -0.10 11.59 -21.05
N ARG A 139 -1.40 11.87 -20.96
CA ARG A 139 -2.14 12.60 -22.00
C ARG A 139 -1.56 13.99 -22.25
N ALA A 140 -1.26 14.74 -21.19
CA ALA A 140 -0.64 16.05 -21.30
C ALA A 140 0.73 15.98 -21.99
N LEU A 141 1.56 15.01 -21.57
CA LEU A 141 2.88 14.79 -22.16
C LEU A 141 2.80 14.50 -23.67
N GLU A 142 1.89 13.61 -24.08
CA GLU A 142 1.71 13.26 -25.49
C GLU A 142 1.14 14.41 -26.35
N ALA A 143 0.25 15.21 -25.76
CA ALA A 143 -0.38 16.33 -26.47
C ALA A 143 0.58 17.50 -26.72
N VAL A 144 1.54 17.72 -25.80
CA VAL A 144 2.33 18.96 -25.77
C VAL A 144 3.82 18.73 -25.97
N ALA A 145 4.36 17.67 -25.38
CA ALA A 145 5.81 17.44 -25.31
C ALA A 145 6.14 15.95 -25.47
N LYS A 146 5.55 15.33 -26.50
CA LYS A 146 5.70 13.89 -26.76
C LYS A 146 7.19 13.49 -26.81
N PRO A 147 7.61 12.51 -25.98
CA PRO A 147 8.98 12.01 -25.95
C PRO A 147 9.42 11.45 -27.32
N LYS A 148 10.71 11.49 -27.59
CA LYS A 148 11.29 10.94 -28.83
C LYS A 148 11.80 9.51 -28.66
N GLN A 149 12.00 9.06 -27.43
CA GLN A 149 12.51 7.73 -27.08
C GLN A 149 11.96 7.27 -25.72
N GLY A 150 12.14 6.00 -25.42
CA GLY A 150 11.70 5.40 -24.18
C GLY A 150 10.23 4.96 -24.20
N GLY A 151 9.66 4.74 -23.04
CA GLY A 151 8.28 4.28 -22.92
C GLY A 151 7.65 4.61 -21.56
N ILE A 152 6.35 4.51 -21.52
CA ILE A 152 5.55 4.59 -20.29
C ILE A 152 4.63 3.38 -20.24
N GLU A 153 4.53 2.76 -19.06
CA GLU A 153 3.53 1.75 -18.74
C GLU A 153 2.63 2.29 -17.60
N LEU A 154 1.35 2.56 -17.90
CA LEU A 154 0.35 2.73 -16.84
C LEU A 154 0.02 1.33 -16.33
N VAL A 155 0.29 1.05 -15.07
CA VAL A 155 0.12 -0.27 -14.45
C VAL A 155 -0.86 -0.12 -13.30
N PHE A 156 -2.09 -0.58 -13.49
CA PHE A 156 -3.15 -0.46 -12.49
C PHE A 156 -3.52 -1.86 -11.95
N THR A 157 -3.34 -2.03 -10.64
CA THR A 157 -3.44 -3.31 -9.93
C THR A 157 -4.51 -3.27 -8.85
N TYR A 158 -4.86 -4.43 -8.23
CA TYR A 158 -6.05 -4.52 -7.38
C TYR A 158 -5.88 -5.43 -6.17
N ASP A 159 -4.68 -5.47 -5.56
CA ASP A 159 -4.39 -6.32 -4.39
C ASP A 159 -3.35 -5.73 -3.42
N GLU A 160 -3.14 -4.42 -3.44
CA GLU A 160 -2.18 -3.74 -2.54
C GLU A 160 -2.53 -3.97 -1.07
N GLU A 161 -3.82 -3.91 -0.75
CA GLU A 161 -4.33 -4.14 0.61
C GLU A 161 -4.12 -5.60 1.09
N PHE A 162 -3.78 -6.51 0.17
CA PHE A 162 -3.52 -7.94 0.41
C PHE A 162 -2.11 -8.38 0.08
N GLY A 163 -1.21 -7.45 -0.25
CA GLY A 163 0.22 -7.69 -0.35
C GLY A 163 0.81 -7.71 -1.76
N GLY A 164 0.03 -7.46 -2.82
CA GLY A 164 0.53 -7.25 -4.19
C GLY A 164 0.95 -8.52 -4.95
N GLU A 165 0.62 -9.70 -4.45
CA GLU A 165 1.08 -10.98 -5.03
C GLU A 165 0.38 -11.33 -6.35
N VAL A 166 -0.88 -10.93 -6.53
CA VAL A 166 -1.67 -11.16 -7.76
C VAL A 166 -1.80 -9.90 -8.63
N GLY A 167 -1.26 -8.78 -8.18
CA GLY A 167 -1.10 -7.52 -8.90
C GLY A 167 0.29 -7.39 -9.51
N PRO A 168 1.14 -6.49 -8.98
CA PRO A 168 2.43 -6.20 -9.58
C PRO A 168 3.40 -7.39 -9.57
N ALA A 169 3.39 -8.24 -8.53
CA ALA A 169 4.23 -9.44 -8.51
C ALA A 169 3.88 -10.38 -9.65
N TRP A 170 2.59 -10.68 -9.82
CA TRP A 170 2.11 -11.54 -10.90
C TRP A 170 2.42 -10.98 -12.29
N LEU A 171 2.29 -9.66 -12.50
CA LEU A 171 2.63 -9.01 -13.77
C LEU A 171 4.13 -9.12 -14.10
N LEU A 172 5.01 -8.95 -13.11
CA LEU A 172 6.46 -9.09 -13.27
C LEU A 172 6.88 -10.54 -13.50
N GLU A 173 6.37 -11.49 -12.72
CA GLU A 173 6.67 -12.93 -12.83
C GLU A 173 6.25 -13.50 -14.17
N ASN A 174 5.09 -13.09 -14.70
CA ASN A 174 4.61 -13.50 -16.01
C ASN A 174 5.20 -12.67 -17.16
N LYS A 175 6.16 -11.79 -16.87
CA LYS A 175 6.83 -10.95 -17.87
C LYS A 175 5.86 -10.14 -18.73
N ILE A 176 4.78 -9.66 -18.10
CA ILE A 176 3.80 -8.81 -18.75
C ILE A 176 4.31 -7.37 -18.77
N ILE A 177 5.01 -6.94 -17.72
CA ILE A 177 5.63 -5.60 -17.63
C ILE A 177 7.14 -5.73 -17.48
N HIS A 178 7.88 -4.75 -18.05
CA HIS A 178 9.35 -4.71 -18.03
C HIS A 178 9.87 -3.28 -17.86
N PRO A 179 9.47 -2.54 -16.82
CA PRO A 179 9.94 -1.19 -16.63
C PRO A 179 11.39 -1.15 -16.15
N ASP A 180 12.12 -0.09 -16.55
CA ASP A 180 13.43 0.23 -16.01
C ASP A 180 13.35 1.01 -14.71
N LEU A 181 12.25 1.74 -14.51
CA LEU A 181 11.98 2.62 -13.38
C LEU A 181 10.49 2.57 -13.03
N VAL A 182 10.13 2.84 -11.77
CA VAL A 182 8.73 2.95 -11.36
C VAL A 182 8.47 4.19 -10.50
N ILE A 183 7.37 4.87 -10.78
CA ILE A 183 6.74 5.84 -9.88
C ILE A 183 5.43 5.20 -9.44
N ALA A 184 5.33 4.86 -8.17
CA ALA A 184 4.11 4.31 -7.62
C ALA A 184 3.27 5.39 -6.92
N ALA A 185 1.98 5.14 -6.80
CA ALA A 185 1.02 5.97 -6.08
C ALA A 185 1.55 6.39 -4.70
N GLY A 186 1.41 7.65 -4.34
CA GLY A 186 1.99 8.17 -3.12
C GLY A 186 1.49 9.56 -2.74
N PHE A 187 2.20 10.18 -1.82
CA PHE A 187 1.88 11.51 -1.29
C PHE A 187 2.37 12.61 -2.23
N SER A 188 1.64 13.75 -2.27
CA SER A 188 2.01 14.91 -3.08
C SER A 188 3.06 15.82 -2.41
N TYR A 189 3.17 15.78 -1.08
CA TYR A 189 4.06 16.63 -0.29
C TYR A 189 5.38 15.98 0.14
N GLN A 190 5.68 14.81 -0.40
CA GLN A 190 6.93 14.10 -0.15
C GLN A 190 7.21 13.07 -1.25
N VAL A 191 8.46 12.90 -1.62
CA VAL A 191 8.90 11.80 -2.48
C VAL A 191 9.41 10.67 -1.60
N ILE A 192 8.74 9.52 -1.60
CA ILE A 192 9.12 8.40 -0.76
C ILE A 192 10.12 7.52 -1.50
N THR A 193 11.31 7.38 -0.93
CA THR A 193 12.41 6.57 -1.48
C THR A 193 12.67 5.28 -0.71
N ALA A 194 12.05 5.14 0.48
CA ALA A 194 12.13 3.96 1.33
C ALA A 194 10.86 3.81 2.16
N HIS A 195 10.52 2.59 2.55
CA HIS A 195 9.43 2.36 3.50
C HIS A 195 9.66 1.13 4.37
N ASN A 196 8.91 1.05 5.48
CA ASN A 196 8.97 -0.08 6.39
C ASN A 196 8.49 -1.37 5.71
N GLY A 197 9.03 -2.50 6.17
CA GLY A 197 8.41 -3.80 5.97
C GLY A 197 7.35 -4.09 7.03
N CYS A 198 6.57 -5.14 6.80
CA CYS A 198 5.51 -5.59 7.68
C CYS A 198 5.51 -7.12 7.80
N LEU A 199 5.52 -7.63 9.04
CA LEU A 199 5.31 -9.03 9.35
C LEU A 199 4.03 -9.14 10.17
N GLN A 200 3.03 -9.87 9.66
CA GLN A 200 1.82 -10.17 10.42
C GLN A 200 1.78 -11.67 10.77
N MET A 201 1.47 -11.95 12.02
CA MET A 201 1.40 -13.31 12.53
C MET A 201 0.13 -13.52 13.34
N GLU A 202 -0.43 -14.72 13.24
CA GLU A 202 -1.51 -15.22 14.08
C GLU A 202 -0.95 -16.28 15.02
N LEU A 203 -1.27 -16.13 16.30
CA LEU A 203 -0.93 -17.08 17.35
C LEU A 203 -2.22 -17.67 17.90
N THR A 204 -2.31 -19.00 17.93
CA THR A 204 -3.38 -19.71 18.61
C THR A 204 -2.80 -20.45 19.80
N VAL A 205 -3.18 -20.01 20.99
CA VAL A 205 -2.76 -20.60 22.27
C VAL A 205 -3.82 -21.61 22.70
N HIS A 206 -3.40 -22.85 22.87
CA HIS A 206 -4.21 -23.96 23.30
C HIS A 206 -3.89 -24.30 24.77
N GLY A 207 -4.92 -24.43 25.57
CA GLY A 207 -4.91 -24.91 26.91
C GLY A 207 -5.96 -26.03 27.10
N LYS A 208 -6.56 -26.10 28.27
CA LYS A 208 -7.57 -27.11 28.62
C LYS A 208 -8.72 -26.47 29.38
N MET A 209 -9.93 -26.60 28.87
CA MET A 209 -11.13 -26.10 29.56
C MET A 209 -11.39 -26.81 30.89
N ALA A 210 -11.86 -26.06 31.86
CA ALA A 210 -12.34 -26.58 33.14
C ALA A 210 -13.43 -25.68 33.72
N HIS A 211 -14.19 -26.22 34.68
CA HIS A 211 -15.13 -25.40 35.42
C HIS A 211 -14.40 -24.42 36.35
N ALA A 212 -14.80 -23.14 36.37
CA ALA A 212 -14.12 -22.11 37.15
C ALA A 212 -14.05 -22.36 38.65
N ALA A 213 -14.91 -23.25 39.21
CA ALA A 213 -14.85 -23.67 40.62
C ALA A 213 -13.69 -24.64 40.92
N VAL A 214 -13.13 -25.29 39.90
CA VAL A 214 -12.00 -26.23 39.99
C VAL A 214 -10.94 -25.91 38.92
N PRO A 215 -10.42 -24.69 38.86
CA PRO A 215 -9.59 -24.20 37.77
C PRO A 215 -8.27 -24.96 37.62
N HIS A 216 -7.80 -25.59 38.69
CA HIS A 216 -6.58 -26.41 38.70
C HIS A 216 -6.67 -27.69 37.86
N THR A 217 -7.89 -28.07 37.41
CA THR A 217 -8.09 -29.21 36.50
C THR A 217 -8.01 -28.83 35.04
N GLY A 218 -7.86 -27.53 34.74
CA GLY A 218 -7.69 -26.98 33.43
C GLY A 218 -6.30 -26.37 33.20
N ILE A 219 -6.08 -25.89 31.99
CA ILE A 219 -4.88 -25.12 31.59
C ILE A 219 -5.40 -23.83 30.96
N ASP A 220 -5.19 -22.72 31.62
CA ASP A 220 -5.75 -21.43 31.22
C ASP A 220 -4.93 -20.82 30.05
N ALA A 221 -5.51 -20.92 28.85
CA ALA A 221 -4.90 -20.34 27.65
C ALA A 221 -4.75 -18.81 27.73
N LEU A 222 -5.65 -18.12 28.47
CA LEU A 222 -5.56 -16.66 28.59
C LEU A 222 -4.40 -16.24 29.50
N GLN A 223 -4.10 -16.99 30.54
CA GLN A 223 -2.88 -16.78 31.35
C GLN A 223 -1.61 -17.02 30.51
N GLY A 224 -1.62 -18.03 29.63
CA GLY A 224 -0.56 -18.26 28.67
C GLY A 224 -0.37 -17.07 27.71
N VAL A 225 -1.48 -16.56 27.16
CA VAL A 225 -1.47 -15.35 26.33
C VAL A 225 -0.93 -14.14 27.09
N ASN A 226 -1.29 -13.95 28.36
CA ASN A 226 -0.76 -12.85 29.17
C ASN A 226 0.77 -12.90 29.30
N ARG A 227 1.37 -14.11 29.47
CA ARG A 227 2.82 -14.28 29.47
C ARG A 227 3.45 -13.90 28.12
N ILE A 228 2.85 -14.38 27.02
CA ILE A 228 3.30 -14.07 25.66
C ILE A 228 3.23 -12.55 25.39
N LEU A 229 2.10 -11.91 25.72
CA LEU A 229 1.93 -10.46 25.56
C LEU A 229 2.95 -9.67 26.37
N THR A 230 3.21 -10.07 27.63
CA THR A 230 4.22 -9.42 28.47
C THR A 230 5.61 -9.48 27.83
N ALA A 231 6.00 -10.65 27.29
CA ALA A 231 7.28 -10.82 26.61
C ALA A 231 7.36 -10.01 25.30
N LEU A 232 6.29 -10.03 24.49
CA LEU A 232 6.22 -9.26 23.23
C LEU A 232 6.30 -7.74 23.47
N TYR A 233 5.60 -7.22 24.48
CA TYR A 233 5.65 -5.80 24.81
C TYR A 233 6.99 -5.39 25.44
N ALA A 234 7.63 -6.27 26.24
CA ALA A 234 8.99 -6.05 26.70
C ALA A 234 9.97 -5.97 25.53
N GLN A 235 9.87 -6.88 24.55
CA GLN A 235 10.65 -6.82 23.31
C GLN A 235 10.36 -5.53 22.52
N ASN A 236 9.09 -5.13 22.38
CA ASN A 236 8.71 -3.89 21.70
C ASN A 236 9.35 -2.65 22.35
N ALA A 237 9.47 -2.63 23.68
CA ALA A 237 10.11 -1.53 24.38
C ALA A 237 11.62 -1.40 24.01
N LEU A 238 12.29 -2.50 23.71
CA LEU A 238 13.70 -2.50 23.28
C LEU A 238 13.88 -1.96 21.85
N TYR A 239 12.86 -2.05 20.99
CA TYR A 239 12.92 -1.55 19.61
C TYR A 239 13.19 -0.05 19.53
N LYS A 240 12.82 0.73 20.56
CA LYS A 240 13.12 2.17 20.63
C LYS A 240 14.64 2.48 20.62
N ASN A 241 15.47 1.49 20.94
CA ASN A 241 16.93 1.62 20.92
C ASN A 241 17.54 1.33 19.52
N ILE A 242 16.70 0.91 18.56
CA ILE A 242 17.11 0.62 17.18
C ILE A 242 16.65 1.80 16.33
N THR A 243 17.58 2.56 15.77
CA THR A 243 17.25 3.73 14.95
C THR A 243 17.53 3.44 13.47
N SER A 244 16.58 3.76 12.61
CA SER A 244 16.80 3.72 11.17
C SER A 244 17.74 4.84 10.73
N LYS A 245 18.51 4.58 9.66
CA LYS A 245 19.35 5.58 8.99
C LYS A 245 18.58 6.37 7.94
N VAL A 246 17.34 5.96 7.65
CA VAL A 246 16.46 6.60 6.66
C VAL A 246 15.68 7.72 7.32
N GLU A 247 15.83 8.94 6.82
CA GLU A 247 15.03 10.09 7.25
C GLU A 247 13.52 9.79 7.04
N GLY A 248 12.69 10.10 8.03
CA GLY A 248 11.25 9.78 8.02
C GLY A 248 10.87 8.42 8.60
N ILE A 249 11.85 7.53 8.84
CA ILE A 249 11.66 6.26 9.54
C ILE A 249 12.40 6.31 10.87
N THR A 250 11.73 5.99 11.97
CA THR A 250 12.31 6.12 13.30
C THR A 250 12.91 4.81 13.79
N HIS A 251 12.07 3.88 14.23
CA HIS A 251 12.44 2.62 14.84
C HIS A 251 11.42 1.54 14.50
N PRO A 252 11.76 0.26 14.64
CA PRO A 252 10.80 -0.82 14.51
C PRO A 252 9.76 -0.76 15.64
N TYR A 253 8.59 -1.36 15.41
CA TYR A 253 7.59 -1.50 16.46
C TYR A 253 6.68 -2.71 16.22
N LEU A 254 6.04 -3.17 17.32
CA LEU A 254 5.11 -4.28 17.31
C LEU A 254 3.79 -3.85 17.95
N ASN A 255 2.69 -4.19 17.29
CA ASN A 255 1.34 -4.00 17.79
C ASN A 255 0.60 -5.35 17.83
N VAL A 256 -0.19 -5.58 18.87
CA VAL A 256 -1.16 -6.68 18.91
C VAL A 256 -2.54 -6.05 18.70
N GLY A 257 -3.09 -6.23 17.50
CA GLY A 257 -4.31 -5.56 17.06
C GLY A 257 -5.58 -6.39 17.26
N PHE A 258 -5.43 -7.69 17.58
CA PHE A 258 -6.57 -8.59 17.73
C PHE A 258 -6.32 -9.62 18.86
N ILE A 259 -7.34 -9.85 19.66
CA ILE A 259 -7.39 -10.95 20.65
C ILE A 259 -8.82 -11.45 20.75
N SER A 260 -9.01 -12.77 20.73
CA SER A 260 -10.30 -13.41 20.89
C SER A 260 -10.15 -14.80 21.52
N GLY A 261 -11.08 -15.19 22.39
CA GLY A 261 -11.05 -16.52 23.00
C GLY A 261 -11.92 -16.62 24.24
N GLY A 262 -11.95 -17.83 24.83
CA GLY A 262 -12.87 -18.17 25.88
C GLY A 262 -14.27 -18.51 25.38
N THR A 263 -15.13 -19.02 26.25
CA THR A 263 -16.49 -19.43 25.89
C THR A 263 -17.55 -18.87 26.86
N ASN A 264 -17.27 -18.84 28.16
CA ASN A 264 -18.19 -18.34 29.18
C ASN A 264 -17.41 -17.92 30.44
N THR A 265 -17.99 -17.02 31.23
CA THR A 265 -17.38 -16.45 32.45
C THR A 265 -17.00 -17.50 33.48
N ASN A 266 -17.75 -18.61 33.56
CA ASN A 266 -17.52 -19.70 34.53
C ASN A 266 -16.72 -20.88 33.97
N VAL A 267 -15.94 -20.65 32.88
CA VAL A 267 -15.11 -21.66 32.20
C VAL A 267 -13.68 -21.15 32.05
N VAL A 268 -12.71 -21.96 32.46
CA VAL A 268 -11.29 -21.72 32.20
C VAL A 268 -11.06 -21.71 30.67
N PRO A 269 -10.51 -20.68 30.06
CA PRO A 269 -10.33 -20.61 28.62
C PRO A 269 -9.38 -21.69 28.09
N GLY A 270 -9.89 -22.54 27.19
CA GLY A 270 -9.09 -23.61 26.58
C GLY A 270 -8.43 -23.19 25.26
N LYS A 271 -8.81 -22.04 24.70
CA LYS A 271 -8.24 -21.53 23.46
C LYS A 271 -8.36 -20.01 23.39
N VAL A 272 -7.27 -19.34 22.99
CA VAL A 272 -7.23 -17.90 22.71
C VAL A 272 -6.39 -17.65 21.48
N THR A 273 -6.88 -16.81 20.57
CA THR A 273 -6.16 -16.38 19.36
C THR A 273 -5.79 -14.91 19.46
N LEU A 274 -4.59 -14.54 19.04
CA LEU A 274 -4.17 -13.17 18.90
C LEU A 274 -3.47 -12.95 17.55
N LYS A 275 -3.50 -11.69 17.05
CA LYS A 275 -2.80 -11.31 15.83
C LYS A 275 -1.94 -10.10 16.11
N LEU A 276 -0.71 -10.16 15.60
CA LEU A 276 0.29 -9.10 15.74
C LEU A 276 0.74 -8.58 14.39
N ASP A 277 1.14 -7.30 14.38
CA ASP A 277 1.75 -6.56 13.28
C ASP A 277 3.12 -6.04 13.75
N ARG A 278 4.19 -6.46 13.09
CA ARG A 278 5.57 -6.06 13.36
C ARG A 278 6.09 -5.23 12.20
N ARG A 279 6.28 -3.94 12.41
CA ARG A 279 6.86 -3.04 11.40
C ARG A 279 8.39 -3.11 11.47
N MET A 280 8.99 -3.43 10.31
CA MET A 280 10.43 -3.59 10.14
C MET A 280 11.00 -2.35 9.48
N ILE A 281 12.14 -1.86 9.97
CA ILE A 281 12.89 -0.81 9.30
C ILE A 281 13.70 -1.39 8.12
N PRO A 282 14.14 -0.55 7.15
CA PRO A 282 14.89 -1.03 5.98
C PRO A 282 16.19 -1.78 6.29
N GLU A 283 16.78 -1.55 7.42
CA GLU A 283 18.03 -2.18 7.85
C GLU A 283 17.85 -3.59 8.40
N GLU A 284 16.62 -4.00 8.75
CA GLU A 284 16.34 -5.32 9.31
C GLU A 284 16.23 -6.41 8.24
N ASP A 285 16.66 -7.62 8.59
CA ASP A 285 16.43 -8.83 7.79
C ASP A 285 15.11 -9.48 8.19
N PRO A 286 14.14 -9.66 7.26
CA PRO A 286 12.81 -10.19 7.58
C PRO A 286 12.83 -11.60 8.18
N VAL A 287 13.77 -12.44 7.75
CA VAL A 287 13.88 -13.83 8.25
C VAL A 287 14.37 -13.81 9.69
N ALA A 288 15.38 -12.98 9.99
CA ALA A 288 15.87 -12.81 11.35
C ALA A 288 14.84 -12.21 12.29
N VAL A 289 14.01 -11.24 11.79
CA VAL A 289 12.92 -10.64 12.57
C VAL A 289 11.86 -11.69 12.92
N GLU A 290 11.41 -12.49 11.96
CA GLU A 290 10.45 -13.56 12.23
C GLU A 290 11.00 -14.59 13.23
N ALA A 291 12.25 -15.02 13.05
CA ALA A 291 12.90 -15.96 13.96
C ALA A 291 12.99 -15.39 15.39
N SER A 292 13.31 -14.11 15.54
CA SER A 292 13.35 -13.42 16.83
C SER A 292 11.98 -13.40 17.52
N ILE A 293 10.90 -13.06 16.80
CA ILE A 293 9.54 -13.07 17.37
C ILE A 293 9.14 -14.49 17.80
N ARG A 294 9.40 -15.50 16.96
CA ARG A 294 9.13 -16.89 17.30
C ARG A 294 9.91 -17.34 18.54
N SER A 295 11.16 -16.90 18.69
CA SER A 295 11.99 -17.19 19.87
C SER A 295 11.42 -16.56 21.13
N VAL A 296 10.96 -15.31 21.07
CA VAL A 296 10.31 -14.63 22.23
C VAL A 296 9.04 -15.38 22.65
N ILE A 297 8.22 -15.81 21.69
CA ILE A 297 7.02 -16.59 21.96
C ILE A 297 7.37 -17.93 22.60
N ALA A 298 8.31 -18.67 22.02
CA ALA A 298 8.74 -19.97 22.52
C ALA A 298 9.31 -19.88 23.95
N ALA A 299 10.10 -18.84 24.26
CA ALA A 299 10.61 -18.61 25.60
C ALA A 299 9.48 -18.33 26.62
N ALA A 300 8.49 -17.53 26.25
CA ALA A 300 7.33 -17.24 27.09
C ALA A 300 6.46 -18.49 27.34
N VAL A 301 6.31 -19.36 26.33
CA VAL A 301 5.63 -20.65 26.46
C VAL A 301 6.40 -21.59 27.39
N ALA A 302 7.71 -21.67 27.23
CA ALA A 302 8.55 -22.49 28.10
C ALA A 302 8.50 -22.02 29.55
N ASP A 303 8.54 -20.71 29.81
CA ASP A 303 8.39 -20.12 31.14
C ASP A 303 7.03 -20.46 31.77
N PHE A 304 5.95 -20.33 31.02
CA PHE A 304 4.61 -20.71 31.48
C PHE A 304 4.51 -22.20 31.82
N ASN A 305 5.13 -23.07 31.02
CA ASN A 305 5.07 -24.51 31.16
C ASN A 305 6.04 -25.06 32.23
N GLN A 306 6.92 -24.23 32.78
CA GLN A 306 7.88 -24.67 33.78
C GLN A 306 7.19 -25.34 34.98
N GLY A 307 7.58 -26.59 35.28
CA GLY A 307 7.00 -27.40 36.37
C GLY A 307 5.63 -27.99 36.09
N ARG A 308 5.11 -27.91 34.87
CA ARG A 308 3.78 -28.40 34.48
C ARG A 308 3.79 -29.76 33.78
N ALA A 309 4.94 -30.39 33.58
CA ALA A 309 5.08 -31.67 32.88
C ALA A 309 4.30 -31.68 31.54
N ASP A 310 3.30 -32.55 31.38
CA ASP A 310 2.46 -32.68 30.19
C ASP A 310 1.24 -31.74 30.16
N ASP A 311 1.03 -30.94 31.22
CA ASP A 311 -0.13 -30.04 31.41
C ASP A 311 0.21 -28.58 31.03
N GLY A 312 1.00 -28.35 29.99
CA GLY A 312 1.38 -27.04 29.49
C GLY A 312 0.45 -26.51 28.41
N ILE A 313 0.63 -25.21 28.05
CA ILE A 313 0.04 -24.65 26.84
C ILE A 313 0.82 -25.08 25.60
N HIS A 314 0.10 -25.18 24.50
CA HIS A 314 0.69 -25.30 23.15
C HIS A 314 0.34 -24.05 22.32
N VAL A 315 1.24 -23.62 21.42
CA VAL A 315 1.03 -22.42 20.60
C VAL A 315 1.32 -22.73 19.13
N ASP A 316 0.30 -22.60 18.30
CA ASP A 316 0.45 -22.57 16.85
C ASP A 316 0.76 -21.14 16.40
N VAL A 317 1.84 -20.98 15.62
CA VAL A 317 2.28 -19.68 15.10
C VAL A 317 2.27 -19.71 13.57
N ARG A 318 1.33 -18.99 12.98
CA ARG A 318 1.15 -18.87 11.53
C ARG A 318 1.57 -17.48 11.05
N ARG A 319 2.44 -17.39 10.03
CA ARG A 319 2.68 -16.14 9.33
C ARG A 319 1.48 -15.84 8.42
N MET A 320 0.94 -14.64 8.52
CA MET A 320 -0.17 -14.15 7.69
C MET A 320 0.34 -13.33 6.50
N LEU A 321 1.32 -12.44 6.77
CA LEU A 321 1.92 -11.55 5.77
C LEU A 321 3.41 -11.37 6.07
N LEU A 322 4.22 -11.32 5.02
CA LEU A 322 5.58 -10.81 5.06
C LEU A 322 5.80 -9.87 3.87
N SER A 323 5.75 -8.57 4.13
CA SER A 323 6.10 -7.52 3.18
C SER A 323 7.47 -6.97 3.53
N LYS A 324 8.44 -7.09 2.62
CA LYS A 324 9.79 -6.57 2.85
C LYS A 324 9.78 -5.04 2.82
N ALA A 325 10.79 -4.44 3.44
CA ALA A 325 11.00 -3.01 3.37
C ALA A 325 11.48 -2.59 1.97
N LEU A 326 11.02 -1.43 1.48
CA LEU A 326 11.64 -0.79 0.33
C LEU A 326 12.97 -0.17 0.76
N LYS A 327 14.03 -0.49 0.02
CA LYS A 327 15.36 0.13 0.16
C LYS A 327 15.64 0.95 -1.09
N PRO A 328 16.25 2.15 -0.98
CA PRO A 328 16.67 2.90 -2.16
C PRO A 328 17.65 2.07 -2.99
N LEU A 329 17.36 1.90 -4.28
CA LEU A 329 18.24 1.24 -5.23
C LEU A 329 19.11 2.26 -5.98
N PRO A 330 20.30 1.86 -6.48
CA PRO A 330 21.02 2.66 -7.47
C PRO A 330 20.08 2.98 -8.66
N GLY A 331 19.95 4.25 -9.03
CA GLY A 331 19.00 4.69 -10.06
C GLY A 331 17.73 5.36 -9.54
N ASN A 332 17.41 5.29 -8.25
CA ASN A 332 16.31 6.06 -7.65
C ASN A 332 16.55 7.58 -7.69
N GLN A 333 17.83 8.01 -7.61
CA GLN A 333 18.16 9.43 -7.46
C GLN A 333 17.61 10.32 -8.58
N PRO A 334 17.71 9.99 -9.88
CA PRO A 334 17.13 10.82 -10.93
C PRO A 334 15.61 10.95 -10.83
N LEU A 335 14.89 9.86 -10.46
CA LEU A 335 13.45 9.90 -10.23
C LEU A 335 13.10 10.84 -9.07
N ALA A 336 13.73 10.62 -7.92
CA ALA A 336 13.47 11.39 -6.71
C ALA A 336 13.77 12.89 -6.93
N GLU A 337 14.85 13.21 -7.64
CA GLU A 337 15.27 14.58 -7.88
C GLU A 337 14.34 15.31 -8.85
N ALA A 338 13.92 14.66 -9.95
CA ALA A 338 12.96 15.22 -10.90
C ALA A 338 11.62 15.53 -10.20
N LEU A 339 11.08 14.58 -9.46
CA LEU A 339 9.83 14.75 -8.72
C LEU A 339 9.93 15.83 -7.65
N ARG A 340 10.97 15.77 -6.80
CA ARG A 340 11.18 16.74 -5.72
C ARG A 340 11.32 18.18 -6.25
N ARG A 341 12.08 18.38 -7.30
CA ARG A 341 12.27 19.70 -7.94
C ARG A 341 10.96 20.26 -8.47
N ASN A 342 10.25 19.48 -9.27
CA ASN A 342 8.98 19.89 -9.87
C ASN A 342 7.89 20.10 -8.81
N ALA A 343 7.83 19.24 -7.78
CA ALA A 343 6.91 19.39 -6.67
C ALA A 343 7.20 20.66 -5.85
N THR A 344 8.46 20.89 -5.48
CA THR A 344 8.88 22.10 -4.73
C THR A 344 8.48 23.38 -5.50
N GLU A 345 8.64 23.43 -6.82
CA GLU A 345 8.25 24.57 -7.64
C GLU A 345 6.72 24.78 -7.65
N LEU A 346 5.94 23.70 -7.82
CA LEU A 346 4.48 23.78 -7.96
C LEU A 346 3.75 23.99 -6.63
N PHE A 347 4.21 23.34 -5.56
CA PHE A 347 3.64 23.50 -4.22
C PHE A 347 4.18 24.74 -3.49
N LYS A 348 5.24 25.36 -4.00
CA LYS A 348 5.89 26.58 -3.44
C LYS A 348 6.40 26.39 -2.01
N GLU A 349 6.76 25.16 -1.68
CA GLU A 349 7.39 24.80 -0.40
C GLU A 349 8.40 23.68 -0.64
N PRO A 350 9.42 23.49 0.22
CA PRO A 350 10.37 22.41 0.10
C PRO A 350 9.69 21.04 0.22
N ILE A 351 9.81 20.22 -0.80
CA ILE A 351 9.30 18.83 -0.79
C ILE A 351 10.47 17.89 -0.50
N PRO A 352 10.44 17.14 0.63
CA PRO A 352 11.51 16.23 1.00
C PRO A 352 11.50 14.95 0.16
N ALA A 353 12.68 14.34 0.02
CA ALA A 353 12.82 12.94 -0.36
C ALA A 353 13.16 12.16 0.92
N CYS A 354 12.28 11.27 1.36
CA CYS A 354 12.38 10.63 2.67
C CYS A 354 11.79 9.22 2.66
N GLY A 355 11.82 8.56 3.81
CA GLY A 355 11.12 7.29 4.05
C GLY A 355 9.75 7.49 4.70
N THR A 356 8.96 6.42 4.71
CA THR A 356 7.66 6.37 5.39
C THR A 356 7.51 5.09 6.22
N PRO A 357 6.79 5.12 7.36
CA PRO A 357 6.50 3.89 8.12
C PRO A 357 5.42 3.01 7.47
N LEU A 358 4.76 3.47 6.41
CA LEU A 358 3.80 2.68 5.63
C LEU A 358 4.53 1.67 4.75
N TYR A 359 3.86 0.61 4.31
CA TYR A 359 4.37 -0.29 3.27
C TYR A 359 3.47 -0.22 2.04
N THR A 360 4.01 -0.48 0.86
CA THR A 360 3.30 -0.41 -0.41
C THR A 360 3.85 -1.41 -1.43
N ASP A 361 3.17 -1.55 -2.57
CA ASP A 361 3.54 -2.42 -3.68
C ASP A 361 4.85 -2.05 -4.38
N VAL A 362 5.35 -0.82 -4.26
CA VAL A 362 6.62 -0.42 -4.90
C VAL A 362 7.80 -1.29 -4.44
N ARG A 363 7.72 -1.91 -3.26
CA ARG A 363 8.72 -2.88 -2.78
C ARG A 363 8.91 -4.04 -3.75
N ILE A 364 7.84 -4.49 -4.41
CA ILE A 364 7.85 -5.63 -5.35
C ILE A 364 8.75 -5.31 -6.55
N PHE A 365 8.66 -4.09 -7.07
CA PHE A 365 9.58 -3.62 -8.10
C PHE A 365 11.01 -3.53 -7.56
N GLY A 366 11.19 -3.02 -6.34
CA GLY A 366 12.51 -2.98 -5.67
C GLY A 366 13.11 -4.38 -5.46
N GLU A 367 12.30 -5.38 -5.10
CA GLU A 367 12.72 -6.78 -4.96
C GLU A 367 13.12 -7.40 -6.31
N ALA A 368 12.50 -6.96 -7.41
CA ALA A 368 12.88 -7.31 -8.77
C ALA A 368 14.09 -6.52 -9.30
N GLY A 369 14.70 -5.65 -8.49
CA GLY A 369 15.86 -4.83 -8.87
C GLY A 369 15.50 -3.58 -9.69
N ILE A 370 14.23 -3.21 -9.76
CA ILE A 370 13.74 -2.04 -10.49
C ILE A 370 13.71 -0.84 -9.53
N PRO A 371 14.49 0.22 -9.80
CA PRO A 371 14.46 1.44 -8.99
C PRO A 371 13.10 2.10 -8.99
N GLY A 372 12.58 2.44 -7.79
CA GLY A 372 11.25 2.99 -7.65
C GLY A 372 11.12 3.99 -6.51
N VAL A 373 10.15 4.88 -6.66
CA VAL A 373 9.76 5.87 -5.65
C VAL A 373 8.25 5.96 -5.60
N LEU A 374 7.69 6.48 -4.49
CA LEU A 374 6.28 6.83 -4.43
C LEU A 374 6.12 8.35 -4.57
N TYR A 375 5.24 8.74 -5.44
CA TYR A 375 4.74 10.10 -5.58
C TYR A 375 3.42 10.07 -6.35
N GLY A 376 2.45 10.86 -5.90
CA GLY A 376 1.14 10.95 -6.55
C GLY A 376 0.29 12.07 -5.97
N ALA A 377 -1.03 11.97 -6.14
CA ALA A 377 -1.98 12.95 -5.64
C ALA A 377 -2.39 12.72 -4.18
N GLY A 378 -1.84 11.73 -3.50
CA GLY A 378 -2.16 11.44 -2.11
C GLY A 378 -1.96 12.66 -1.21
N PRO A 379 -2.67 12.72 -0.08
CA PRO A 379 -2.77 13.89 0.78
C PRO A 379 -1.46 14.24 1.48
N ARG A 380 -1.39 15.41 2.10
CA ARG A 380 -0.28 15.78 2.99
C ARG A 380 -0.14 14.80 4.16
N THR A 381 -1.27 14.39 4.75
CA THR A 381 -1.33 13.38 5.81
C THR A 381 -2.58 12.51 5.68
N VAL A 382 -2.49 11.27 6.15
CA VAL A 382 -3.65 10.35 6.23
C VAL A 382 -4.75 10.85 7.18
N LEU A 383 -4.40 11.71 8.15
CA LEU A 383 -5.37 12.33 9.06
C LEU A 383 -6.21 13.38 8.35
N GLU A 384 -5.60 14.22 7.53
CA GLU A 384 -6.27 15.29 6.79
C GLU A 384 -7.26 14.74 5.76
N SER A 385 -6.87 13.70 5.04
CA SER A 385 -7.71 13.07 4.03
C SER A 385 -8.76 12.12 4.59
N HIS A 386 -8.69 11.77 5.87
CA HIS A 386 -9.47 10.68 6.44
C HIS A 386 -9.26 9.32 5.72
N ALA A 387 -8.09 9.08 5.15
CA ALA A 387 -7.79 7.81 4.49
C ALA A 387 -8.14 6.62 5.41
N LYS A 388 -8.86 5.62 4.86
CA LYS A 388 -9.41 4.46 5.57
C LYS A 388 -10.44 4.80 6.68
N ARG A 389 -10.99 6.04 6.69
CA ARG A 389 -12.04 6.50 7.61
C ARG A 389 -13.26 6.97 6.82
N ALA A 390 -14.36 7.28 7.55
CA ALA A 390 -15.53 7.94 6.97
C ALA A 390 -15.17 9.34 6.43
N ASP A 391 -15.85 9.74 5.37
CA ASP A 391 -15.66 11.00 4.67
C ASP A 391 -14.22 11.20 4.18
N GLU A 392 -13.64 10.13 3.65
CA GLU A 392 -12.37 10.20 2.93
C GLU A 392 -12.48 11.19 1.78
N ARG A 393 -11.45 12.04 1.65
CA ARG A 393 -11.48 13.16 0.70
C ARG A 393 -10.10 13.53 0.19
N LEU A 394 -10.07 14.12 -0.99
CA LEU A 394 -8.88 14.67 -1.61
C LEU A 394 -9.11 16.12 -1.99
N ASP A 395 -8.12 17.00 -1.76
CA ASP A 395 -8.11 18.36 -2.26
C ASP A 395 -7.87 18.34 -3.79
N LEU A 396 -8.75 19.00 -4.52
CA LEU A 396 -8.69 19.03 -5.99
C LEU A 396 -7.48 19.83 -6.52
N GLU A 397 -7.00 20.79 -5.75
CA GLU A 397 -5.79 21.53 -6.14
C GLU A 397 -4.54 20.67 -5.97
N ASP A 398 -4.49 19.79 -4.96
CA ASP A 398 -3.40 18.82 -4.81
C ASP A 398 -3.41 17.79 -5.96
N LEU A 399 -4.58 17.30 -6.37
CA LEU A 399 -4.73 16.46 -7.55
C LEU A 399 -4.16 17.14 -8.81
N ARG A 400 -4.53 18.41 -9.03
CA ARG A 400 -4.06 19.21 -10.17
C ARG A 400 -2.55 19.38 -10.16
N ARG A 401 -1.98 19.79 -9.02
CA ARG A 401 -0.53 20.01 -8.87
C ARG A 401 0.26 18.71 -9.02
N ALA A 402 -0.19 17.62 -8.41
CA ALA A 402 0.46 16.33 -8.55
C ALA A 402 0.50 15.87 -10.00
N THR A 403 -0.59 16.06 -10.76
CA THR A 403 -0.65 15.74 -12.19
C THR A 403 0.40 16.55 -12.98
N LYS A 404 0.54 17.84 -12.68
CA LYS A 404 1.58 18.70 -13.28
C LYS A 404 3.00 18.23 -12.92
N VAL A 405 3.22 17.83 -11.66
CA VAL A 405 4.51 17.29 -11.20
C VAL A 405 4.88 16.04 -11.98
N ILE A 406 3.95 15.07 -12.10
CA ILE A 406 4.19 13.83 -12.87
C ILE A 406 4.47 14.15 -14.34
N ALA A 407 3.67 14.99 -14.99
CA ALA A 407 3.85 15.34 -16.40
C ALA A 407 5.21 16.00 -16.68
N ARG A 408 5.61 16.98 -15.85
CA ARG A 408 6.92 17.64 -15.95
C ARG A 408 8.08 16.67 -15.67
N SER A 409 7.93 15.79 -14.67
CA SER A 409 8.97 14.82 -14.32
C SER A 409 9.14 13.75 -15.39
N LEU A 410 8.07 13.29 -16.02
CA LEU A 410 8.14 12.40 -17.19
C LEU A 410 8.82 13.11 -18.38
N HIS A 411 8.52 14.39 -18.63
CA HIS A 411 9.21 15.19 -19.64
C HIS A 411 10.71 15.27 -19.39
N ASP A 412 11.14 15.46 -18.13
CA ASP A 412 12.55 15.55 -17.76
C ASP A 412 13.30 14.21 -17.89
N LEU A 413 12.59 13.10 -17.60
CA LEU A 413 13.19 11.77 -17.55
C LEU A 413 13.25 11.07 -18.90
N LEU A 414 12.37 11.46 -19.86
CA LEU A 414 12.25 10.88 -21.20
C LEU A 414 12.63 11.84 -22.33
N GLY A 415 12.91 13.12 -21.99
CA GLY A 415 13.21 14.21 -22.93
C GLY A 415 14.63 14.25 -23.47
#